data_d07a2e5fbe6cfe37ac63341a6dd56f50
#
_entry.id   d07a2e5fbe6cfe37ac63341a6dd56f50
#
_cell.length_a   1.000
_cell.length_b   1.000
_cell.length_c   1.000
_cell.angle_alpha   90.00
_cell.angle_beta   90.00
_cell.angle_gamma   90.00
#
_symmetry.space_group_name_H-M   'P 1'
#
loop_
_entity.id
_entity.type
_entity.pdbx_description
1 polymer ?
#
loop_
_entity_poly.entity_id
_entity_poly.type
_entity_poly.pdbx_seq_one_letter_code
_entity_poly.pdbx_strand_id
1 'polypeptide(L)'
;MSSPKFRDLPIASRTLILIEFVLFLCALPIVIYSNSFTLLMEFSALPDNYLLIYSLCFVLLNQLTSLALGLYNSKLRVNFRGVIRRVLMCVAVAFFILTIINPLYGEYSLPIEVLAFASSASFVVVSLFRYFTFQIDFFGFNKRMILVLGAGERASIIERRMRRNVDRQTFSVHGYIIMDGDLEEGIKEETRITLESSLVNYALEHNIDEIVVASDERRNNLPVDELFACKIRGIEITEILDFIERETGQIAVNLIYPSWVIYSNGFSSVNHLRNTLDWIFNALMAFVLLTFTWPIMLLTAILIKLDEGIKAPIFYLQERVGVDGEPFNIIKFRSMRLDAEKFGAQMASENDPRITKIGNILRKYRIDELPQIYNVLRGNMGFVGPRPERPEFVQSLIKNIPYYNERHNVKPGLTGWAQLKYPYGATEADSLEKLKYDLYYIKHRSFLLDLLILVRTVEVVLFGKGR
;
A
#
# COMPACT_ATOMS: atom_id res chain seq x y z
N MET A 1 12.40 -15.47 -5.86
CA MET A 1 11.92 -14.20 -5.28
C MET A 1 11.63 -14.44 -3.81
N SER A 2 12.43 -13.88 -2.93
CA SER A 2 12.18 -13.97 -1.50
C SER A 2 11.07 -12.98 -1.14
N SER A 3 9.95 -13.50 -0.59
CA SER A 3 9.09 -12.69 0.26
C SER A 3 9.97 -11.83 1.18
N PRO A 4 9.58 -10.59 1.53
CA PRO A 4 10.33 -9.83 2.51
C PRO A 4 10.46 -10.72 3.74
N LYS A 5 11.66 -11.25 3.96
CA LYS A 5 11.94 -12.07 5.11
C LYS A 5 11.73 -11.17 6.31
N PHE A 6 11.25 -11.73 7.42
CA PHE A 6 11.14 -11.01 8.70
C PHE A 6 12.42 -10.22 9.06
N ARG A 7 13.53 -10.59 8.45
CA ARG A 7 14.84 -9.93 8.53
C ARG A 7 14.90 -8.57 7.84
N ASP A 8 14.02 -8.29 6.87
CA ASP A 8 14.03 -7.05 6.06
C ASP A 8 13.15 -5.94 6.68
N LEU A 9 12.48 -6.23 7.79
CA LEU A 9 11.74 -5.21 8.55
C LEU A 9 12.72 -4.39 9.40
N PRO A 10 12.52 -3.06 9.52
CA PRO A 10 13.28 -2.22 10.46
C PRO A 10 13.25 -2.81 11.87
N ILE A 11 14.32 -2.69 12.62
CA ILE A 11 14.43 -3.21 14.01
C ILE A 11 13.23 -2.76 14.86
N ALA A 12 12.85 -1.51 14.72
CA ALA A 12 11.68 -0.93 15.36
C ALA A 12 10.35 -1.68 15.05
N SER A 13 10.17 -2.11 13.80
CA SER A 13 8.98 -2.88 13.41
C SER A 13 9.00 -4.30 14.00
N ARG A 14 10.18 -4.91 14.14
CA ARG A 14 10.32 -6.24 14.74
C ARG A 14 10.00 -6.22 16.23
N THR A 15 10.49 -5.21 16.95
CA THR A 15 10.20 -5.05 18.39
C THR A 15 8.72 -4.79 18.63
N LEU A 16 8.06 -3.98 17.80
CA LEU A 16 6.61 -3.77 17.84
C LEU A 16 5.82 -5.08 17.67
N ILE A 17 6.19 -5.88 16.67
CA ILE A 17 5.56 -7.18 16.42
C ILE A 17 5.69 -8.09 17.63
N LEU A 18 6.88 -8.16 18.23
CA LEU A 18 7.12 -9.00 19.41
C LEU A 18 6.31 -8.54 20.62
N ILE A 19 6.27 -7.24 20.91
CA ILE A 19 5.51 -6.71 22.03
C ILE A 19 4.00 -6.95 21.83
N GLU A 20 3.48 -6.66 20.64
CA GLU A 20 2.07 -6.91 20.35
C GLU A 20 1.72 -8.38 20.36
N PHE A 21 2.64 -9.27 19.94
CA PHE A 21 2.48 -10.71 20.08
C PHE A 21 2.23 -11.10 21.55
N VAL A 22 3.04 -10.58 22.48
CA VAL A 22 2.87 -10.83 23.91
C VAL A 22 1.55 -10.23 24.43
N LEU A 23 1.20 -9.02 24.02
CA LEU A 23 -0.06 -8.38 24.43
C LEU A 23 -1.29 -9.18 23.99
N PHE A 24 -1.30 -9.68 22.76
CA PHE A 24 -2.37 -10.54 22.26
C PHE A 24 -2.39 -11.90 22.95
N LEU A 25 -1.21 -12.47 23.26
CA LEU A 25 -1.10 -13.77 23.95
C LEU A 25 -1.70 -13.72 25.35
N CYS A 26 -1.49 -12.63 26.06
CA CYS A 26 -2.00 -12.45 27.41
C CYS A 26 -3.49 -12.07 27.47
N ALA A 27 -4.04 -11.48 26.40
CA ALA A 27 -5.40 -10.93 26.44
C ALA A 27 -6.47 -11.97 26.71
N LEU A 28 -6.44 -13.12 26.03
CA LEU A 28 -7.46 -14.16 26.19
C LEU A 28 -7.38 -14.85 27.56
N PRO A 29 -6.21 -15.31 28.06
CA PRO A 29 -6.09 -15.87 29.41
C PRO A 29 -6.53 -14.90 30.51
N ILE A 30 -6.15 -13.62 30.41
CA ILE A 30 -6.55 -12.60 31.40
C ILE A 30 -8.06 -12.48 31.46
N VAL A 31 -8.76 -12.47 30.36
CA VAL A 31 -10.23 -12.40 30.31
C VAL A 31 -10.85 -13.65 30.89
N ILE A 32 -10.34 -14.85 30.59
CA ILE A 32 -10.87 -16.11 31.07
C ILE A 32 -10.67 -16.24 32.62
N TYR A 33 -9.49 -15.87 33.12
CA TYR A 33 -9.19 -15.95 34.55
C TYR A 33 -9.69 -14.76 35.39
N SER A 34 -10.21 -13.70 34.73
CA SER A 34 -10.79 -12.58 35.48
C SER A 34 -12.08 -13.03 36.17
N ASN A 35 -12.15 -12.89 37.50
CA ASN A 35 -13.28 -13.33 38.38
C ASN A 35 -14.64 -12.73 37.94
N SER A 36 -14.67 -11.67 37.17
CA SER A 36 -15.89 -11.06 36.67
C SER A 36 -16.64 -11.94 35.66
N PHE A 37 -15.99 -12.87 34.99
CA PHE A 37 -16.59 -13.76 34.01
C PHE A 37 -17.13 -15.06 34.61
N THR A 38 -16.48 -15.59 35.66
CA THR A 38 -16.91 -16.80 36.37
C THR A 38 -18.23 -16.61 37.11
N LEU A 39 -18.57 -15.36 37.51
CA LEU A 39 -19.82 -14.99 38.16
C LEU A 39 -21.01 -14.87 37.20
N LEU A 40 -20.77 -14.65 35.89
CA LEU A 40 -21.83 -14.43 34.88
C LEU A 40 -22.16 -15.68 34.08
N MET A 41 -21.27 -16.66 34.04
CA MET A 41 -21.46 -17.91 33.28
C MET A 41 -20.95 -19.11 34.09
N GLU A 42 -21.73 -20.17 34.20
CA GLU A 42 -21.31 -21.51 34.61
C GLU A 42 -20.36 -22.11 33.55
N PHE A 43 -19.21 -21.47 33.36
CA PHE A 43 -18.21 -21.92 32.40
C PHE A 43 -17.29 -22.93 33.09
N SER A 44 -17.40 -24.21 32.72
CA SER A 44 -16.43 -25.22 33.15
C SER A 44 -15.05 -24.82 32.65
N ALA A 45 -14.06 -24.76 33.56
CA ALA A 45 -12.70 -24.37 33.21
C ALA A 45 -12.21 -25.16 31.99
N LEU A 46 -11.79 -24.45 30.94
CA LEU A 46 -11.15 -25.07 29.77
C LEU A 46 -9.92 -25.85 30.23
N PRO A 47 -9.69 -27.07 29.74
CA PRO A 47 -8.41 -27.73 29.91
C PRO A 47 -7.26 -26.86 29.41
N ASP A 48 -6.14 -26.83 30.14
CA ASP A 48 -4.99 -25.98 29.84
C ASP A 48 -4.50 -26.11 28.36
N ASN A 49 -4.58 -27.31 27.79
CA ASN A 49 -4.23 -27.57 26.40
C ASN A 49 -5.09 -26.78 25.43
N TYR A 50 -6.40 -26.69 25.66
CA TYR A 50 -7.33 -25.93 24.80
C TYR A 50 -7.16 -24.43 24.99
N LEU A 51 -6.91 -23.97 26.22
CA LEU A 51 -6.59 -22.57 26.48
C LEU A 51 -5.35 -22.12 25.71
N LEU A 52 -4.31 -22.94 25.69
CA LEU A 52 -3.09 -22.66 24.93
C LEU A 52 -3.37 -22.59 23.43
N ILE A 53 -4.12 -23.56 22.88
CA ILE A 53 -4.48 -23.59 21.46
C ILE A 53 -5.29 -22.36 21.08
N TYR A 54 -6.31 -21.99 21.86
CA TYR A 54 -7.11 -20.79 21.62
C TYR A 54 -6.27 -19.53 21.69
N SER A 55 -5.39 -19.39 22.69
CA SER A 55 -4.50 -18.24 22.83
C SER A 55 -3.55 -18.13 21.65
N LEU A 56 -2.98 -19.23 21.19
CA LEU A 56 -2.12 -19.25 19.99
C LEU A 56 -2.90 -18.89 18.72
N CYS A 57 -4.09 -19.45 18.52
CA CYS A 57 -4.95 -19.09 17.38
C CYS A 57 -5.33 -17.61 17.43
N PHE A 58 -5.69 -17.10 18.60
CA PHE A 58 -6.03 -15.68 18.81
C PHE A 58 -4.86 -14.77 18.45
N VAL A 59 -3.66 -15.06 18.94
CA VAL A 59 -2.45 -14.29 18.64
C VAL A 59 -2.13 -14.35 17.15
N LEU A 60 -2.07 -15.56 16.59
CA LEU A 60 -1.69 -15.73 15.17
C LEU A 60 -2.65 -15.00 14.24
N LEU A 61 -3.95 -15.08 14.47
CA LEU A 61 -4.94 -14.37 13.65
C LEU A 61 -4.81 -12.86 13.80
N ASN A 62 -4.67 -12.33 15.02
CA ASN A 62 -4.46 -10.90 15.22
C ASN A 62 -3.14 -10.41 14.60
N GLN A 63 -2.05 -11.20 14.69
CA GLN A 63 -0.79 -10.84 14.05
C GLN A 63 -0.85 -10.93 12.52
N LEU A 64 -1.45 -11.98 11.97
CA LEU A 64 -1.63 -12.13 10.53
C LEU A 64 -2.49 -11.01 9.94
N THR A 65 -3.58 -10.64 10.61
CA THR A 65 -4.42 -9.52 10.19
C THR A 65 -3.67 -8.19 10.30
N SER A 66 -2.87 -7.99 11.35
CA SER A 66 -2.03 -6.80 11.53
C SER A 66 -0.96 -6.66 10.44
N LEU A 67 -0.32 -7.76 10.05
CA LEU A 67 0.61 -7.82 8.93
C LEU A 67 -0.10 -7.57 7.59
N ALA A 68 -1.22 -8.24 7.36
CA ALA A 68 -2.02 -8.10 6.14
C ALA A 68 -2.55 -6.68 5.95
N LEU A 69 -3.04 -6.05 7.03
CA LEU A 69 -3.52 -4.68 7.04
C LEU A 69 -2.40 -3.63 7.03
N GLY A 70 -1.13 -4.08 6.97
CA GLY A 70 0.03 -3.20 6.88
C GLY A 70 0.24 -2.31 8.10
N LEU A 71 -0.15 -2.78 9.30
CA LEU A 71 0.02 -2.02 10.54
C LEU A 71 1.50 -1.76 10.86
N TYR A 72 2.40 -2.61 10.34
CA TYR A 72 3.85 -2.50 10.49
C TYR A 72 4.56 -1.90 9.27
N ASN A 73 3.81 -1.46 8.25
CA ASN A 73 4.39 -0.94 7.03
C ASN A 73 4.57 0.59 7.12
N SER A 74 5.81 1.05 7.25
CA SER A 74 6.18 2.47 7.32
C SER A 74 5.79 3.25 6.06
N LYS A 75 5.69 2.59 4.90
CA LYS A 75 5.28 3.23 3.63
C LYS A 75 3.83 3.67 3.60
N LEU A 76 3.01 3.18 4.53
CA LEU A 76 1.59 3.52 4.63
C LEU A 76 1.33 4.75 5.49
N ARG A 77 2.20 5.70 5.53
CA ARG A 77 2.13 7.01 6.22
C ARG A 77 0.72 7.38 6.69
N VAL A 78 0.43 7.23 7.98
CA VAL A 78 -0.91 7.47 8.54
C VAL A 78 -0.79 8.29 9.80
N ASN A 79 -1.71 9.24 9.94
CA ASN A 79 -1.92 9.93 11.20
C ASN A 79 -2.36 8.92 12.28
N PHE A 80 -2.14 9.22 13.55
CA PHE A 80 -2.53 8.37 14.68
C PHE A 80 -3.98 7.85 14.59
N ARG A 81 -4.93 8.68 14.16
CA ARG A 81 -6.33 8.27 13.89
C ARG A 81 -6.43 7.11 12.88
N GLY A 82 -5.54 7.09 11.87
CA GLY A 82 -5.49 6.00 10.91
C GLY A 82 -4.89 4.72 11.49
N VAL A 83 -3.96 4.82 12.45
CA VAL A 83 -3.43 3.65 13.17
C VAL A 83 -4.52 3.00 14.01
N ILE A 84 -5.27 3.77 14.81
CA ILE A 84 -6.39 3.24 15.62
C ILE A 84 -7.43 2.54 14.74
N ARG A 85 -7.82 3.13 13.62
CA ARG A 85 -8.77 2.49 12.69
C ARG A 85 -8.27 1.14 12.18
N ARG A 86 -6.98 1.04 11.87
CA ARG A 86 -6.40 -0.24 11.44
C ARG A 86 -6.37 -1.27 12.56
N VAL A 87 -5.99 -0.88 13.77
CA VAL A 87 -6.04 -1.80 14.92
C VAL A 87 -7.47 -2.31 15.10
N LEU A 88 -8.49 -1.43 15.00
CA LEU A 88 -9.89 -1.84 15.07
C LEU A 88 -10.25 -2.84 13.97
N MET A 89 -9.84 -2.56 12.72
CA MET A 89 -10.10 -3.47 11.59
C MET A 89 -9.39 -4.81 11.76
N CYS A 90 -8.13 -4.82 12.23
CA CYS A 90 -7.38 -6.05 12.49
C CYS A 90 -8.10 -6.94 13.49
N VAL A 91 -8.46 -6.35 14.63
CA VAL A 91 -9.12 -7.06 15.73
C VAL A 91 -10.53 -7.51 15.30
N ALA A 92 -11.29 -6.68 14.58
CA ALA A 92 -12.61 -7.05 14.10
C ALA A 92 -12.58 -8.20 13.09
N VAL A 93 -11.62 -8.21 12.16
CA VAL A 93 -11.44 -9.31 11.21
C VAL A 93 -10.99 -10.58 11.92
N ALA A 94 -10.05 -10.49 12.85
CA ALA A 94 -9.61 -11.62 13.66
C ALA A 94 -10.76 -12.19 14.48
N PHE A 95 -11.55 -11.35 15.13
CA PHE A 95 -12.76 -11.74 15.87
C PHE A 95 -13.75 -12.48 15.00
N PHE A 96 -14.06 -11.95 13.81
CA PHE A 96 -14.99 -12.56 12.87
C PHE A 96 -14.51 -13.96 12.43
N ILE A 97 -13.22 -14.10 12.09
CA ILE A 97 -12.63 -15.40 11.71
C ILE A 97 -12.68 -16.37 12.88
N LEU A 98 -12.33 -15.93 14.09
CA LEU A 98 -12.40 -16.76 15.29
C LEU A 98 -13.82 -17.23 15.56
N THR A 99 -14.81 -16.37 15.42
CA THR A 99 -16.22 -16.73 15.62
C THR A 99 -16.70 -17.81 14.62
N ILE A 100 -16.20 -17.79 13.37
CA ILE A 100 -16.49 -18.84 12.38
C ILE A 100 -15.80 -20.16 12.71
N ILE A 101 -14.57 -20.11 13.22
CA ILE A 101 -13.78 -21.32 13.53
C ILE A 101 -14.19 -21.92 14.87
N ASN A 102 -14.63 -21.11 15.81
CA ASN A 102 -14.99 -21.51 17.18
C ASN A 102 -15.92 -22.75 17.28
N PRO A 103 -17.00 -22.89 16.47
CA PRO A 103 -17.86 -24.06 16.53
C PRO A 103 -17.16 -25.38 16.16
N LEU A 104 -16.03 -25.35 15.47
CA LEU A 104 -15.26 -26.55 15.11
C LEU A 104 -14.63 -27.23 16.34
N TYR A 105 -14.52 -26.53 17.47
CA TYR A 105 -14.02 -27.09 18.73
C TYR A 105 -15.09 -27.82 19.56
N GLY A 106 -16.34 -27.87 19.08
CA GLY A 106 -17.42 -28.63 19.71
C GLY A 106 -17.69 -28.18 21.16
N GLU A 107 -17.63 -29.15 22.12
CA GLU A 107 -17.90 -28.90 23.56
C GLU A 107 -16.92 -27.92 24.19
N TYR A 108 -15.75 -27.73 23.62
CA TYR A 108 -14.72 -26.79 24.11
C TYR A 108 -14.83 -25.42 23.45
N SER A 109 -15.92 -25.13 22.71
CA SER A 109 -16.10 -23.82 22.10
C SER A 109 -16.26 -22.72 23.15
N LEU A 110 -15.58 -21.59 22.93
CA LEU A 110 -15.67 -20.44 23.82
C LEU A 110 -16.99 -19.68 23.60
N PRO A 111 -17.64 -19.18 24.66
CA PRO A 111 -18.74 -18.23 24.51
C PRO A 111 -18.32 -17.02 23.67
N ILE A 112 -19.22 -16.55 22.82
CA ILE A 112 -18.92 -15.42 21.91
C ILE A 112 -18.60 -14.14 22.69
N GLU A 113 -19.17 -14.00 23.87
CA GLU A 113 -18.95 -12.90 24.80
C GLU A 113 -17.49 -12.86 25.27
N VAL A 114 -16.89 -14.03 25.58
CA VAL A 114 -15.48 -14.13 25.98
C VAL A 114 -14.57 -13.67 24.85
N LEU A 115 -14.85 -14.14 23.63
CA LEU A 115 -14.10 -13.72 22.44
C LEU A 115 -14.26 -12.21 22.16
N ALA A 116 -15.46 -11.67 22.34
CA ALA A 116 -15.75 -10.26 22.17
C ALA A 116 -15.02 -9.39 23.20
N PHE A 117 -15.02 -9.82 24.47
CA PHE A 117 -14.27 -9.12 25.55
C PHE A 117 -12.76 -9.18 25.33
N ALA A 118 -12.21 -10.34 24.97
CA ALA A 118 -10.80 -10.49 24.69
C ALA A 118 -10.37 -9.62 23.50
N SER A 119 -11.19 -9.56 22.44
CA SER A 119 -10.96 -8.71 21.28
C SER A 119 -11.04 -7.22 21.65
N SER A 120 -12.04 -6.82 22.44
CA SER A 120 -12.19 -5.43 22.91
C SER A 120 -11.03 -5.01 23.80
N ALA A 121 -10.63 -5.86 24.74
CA ALA A 121 -9.48 -5.62 25.61
C ALA A 121 -8.18 -5.49 24.77
N SER A 122 -7.97 -6.37 23.81
CA SER A 122 -6.84 -6.31 22.88
C SER A 122 -6.83 -5.01 22.08
N PHE A 123 -7.98 -4.59 21.56
CA PHE A 123 -8.10 -3.30 20.86
C PHE A 123 -7.66 -2.13 21.75
N VAL A 124 -8.14 -2.07 22.98
CA VAL A 124 -7.81 -0.98 23.91
C VAL A 124 -6.32 -1.01 24.26
N VAL A 125 -5.79 -2.17 24.68
CA VAL A 125 -4.39 -2.30 25.12
C VAL A 125 -3.42 -1.99 23.97
N VAL A 126 -3.65 -2.55 22.78
CA VAL A 126 -2.78 -2.28 21.62
C VAL A 126 -2.91 -0.83 21.16
N SER A 127 -4.10 -0.23 21.19
CA SER A 127 -4.29 1.19 20.84
C SER A 127 -3.57 2.11 21.83
N LEU A 128 -3.63 1.84 23.12
CA LEU A 128 -2.89 2.58 24.16
C LEU A 128 -1.38 2.42 23.97
N PHE A 129 -0.91 1.19 23.78
CA PHE A 129 0.50 0.94 23.52
C PHE A 129 0.99 1.72 22.28
N ARG A 130 0.23 1.70 21.20
CA ARG A 130 0.53 2.48 19.98
C ARG A 130 0.47 3.99 20.22
N TYR A 131 -0.42 4.47 21.09
CA TYR A 131 -0.46 5.87 21.49
C TYR A 131 0.82 6.29 22.22
N PHE A 132 1.25 5.53 23.20
CA PHE A 132 2.48 5.81 23.94
C PHE A 132 3.71 5.76 23.03
N THR A 133 3.82 4.74 22.18
CA THR A 133 4.95 4.65 21.23
C THR A 133 4.97 5.80 20.24
N PHE A 134 3.79 6.30 19.83
CA PHE A 134 3.67 7.45 18.94
C PHE A 134 4.05 8.77 19.65
N GLN A 135 3.66 8.95 20.90
CA GLN A 135 3.94 10.18 21.68
C GLN A 135 5.39 10.27 22.13
N ILE A 136 5.98 9.17 22.59
CA ILE A 136 7.35 9.15 23.10
C ILE A 136 8.37 9.16 21.97
N ASP A 137 7.90 9.03 20.70
CA ASP A 137 8.79 8.87 19.54
C ASP A 137 9.87 7.79 19.80
N PHE A 138 9.41 6.73 20.52
CA PHE A 138 10.27 5.64 20.99
C PHE A 138 11.14 5.05 19.86
N PHE A 139 10.68 5.20 18.61
CA PHE A 139 11.40 4.79 17.42
C PHE A 139 12.08 5.95 16.67
N GLY A 140 11.92 7.18 17.10
CA GLY A 140 12.64 8.33 16.56
C GLY A 140 14.14 8.29 16.88
N PHE A 141 14.52 7.59 17.95
CA PHE A 141 15.93 7.35 18.31
C PHE A 141 16.67 6.42 17.31
N ASN A 142 15.96 5.78 16.39
CA ASN A 142 16.55 4.83 15.44
C ASN A 142 16.37 5.29 13.99
N LYS A 143 16.34 6.59 13.73
CA LYS A 143 16.44 7.10 12.36
C LYS A 143 17.84 6.79 11.84
N ARG A 144 17.89 6.10 10.68
CA ARG A 144 19.17 5.90 10.00
C ARG A 144 19.75 7.27 9.65
N MET A 145 21.00 7.51 10.05
CA MET A 145 21.74 8.67 9.64
C MET A 145 22.30 8.45 8.24
N ILE A 146 21.84 9.22 7.26
CA ILE A 146 22.28 9.06 5.87
C ILE A 146 23.20 10.20 5.46
N LEU A 147 24.24 9.84 4.71
CA LEU A 147 25.13 10.76 4.03
C LEU A 147 24.90 10.62 2.52
N VAL A 148 24.68 11.71 1.82
CA VAL A 148 24.41 11.68 0.38
C VAL A 148 25.67 12.05 -0.37
N LEU A 149 26.14 11.15 -1.22
CA LEU A 149 27.28 11.35 -2.11
C LEU A 149 26.80 11.89 -3.45
N GLY A 150 26.90 13.19 -3.62
CA GLY A 150 26.33 13.98 -4.70
C GLY A 150 25.48 15.13 -4.16
N ALA A 151 25.57 16.30 -4.77
CA ALA A 151 24.82 17.51 -4.40
C ALA A 151 24.07 18.13 -5.61
N GLY A 152 23.98 17.41 -6.71
CA GLY A 152 23.38 17.88 -7.95
C GLY A 152 21.89 17.58 -8.09
N GLU A 153 21.41 17.47 -9.35
CA GLU A 153 19.98 17.28 -9.66
C GLU A 153 19.42 15.99 -9.06
N ARG A 154 20.16 14.88 -9.13
CA ARG A 154 19.74 13.59 -8.58
C ARG A 154 19.55 13.64 -7.07
N ALA A 155 20.49 14.26 -6.35
CA ALA A 155 20.42 14.43 -4.90
C ALA A 155 19.25 15.34 -4.50
N SER A 156 18.96 16.40 -5.29
CA SER A 156 17.89 17.34 -5.03
C SER A 156 16.50 16.71 -4.95
N ILE A 157 16.30 15.52 -5.53
CA ILE A 157 15.04 14.80 -5.46
C ILE A 157 14.68 14.41 -4.03
N ILE A 158 15.68 14.12 -3.17
CA ILE A 158 15.45 13.85 -1.75
C ILE A 158 14.77 15.06 -1.11
N GLU A 159 15.33 16.27 -1.35
CA GLU A 159 14.78 17.51 -0.80
C GLU A 159 13.42 17.88 -1.39
N ARG A 160 13.21 17.67 -2.68
CA ARG A 160 11.95 18.00 -3.37
C ARG A 160 10.79 17.08 -2.97
N ARG A 161 11.03 15.76 -2.80
CA ARG A 161 9.99 14.75 -2.58
C ARG A 161 9.77 14.41 -1.12
N MET A 162 10.78 14.56 -0.26
CA MET A 162 10.73 14.19 1.15
C MET A 162 10.82 15.41 2.06
N ARG A 163 10.00 16.45 1.78
CA ARG A 163 10.04 17.74 2.51
C ARG A 163 9.42 17.66 3.90
N ARG A 164 8.44 16.77 4.11
CA ARG A 164 7.69 16.70 5.37
C ARG A 164 8.41 15.81 6.36
N ASN A 165 8.32 16.12 7.65
CA ASN A 165 8.84 15.24 8.71
C ASN A 165 8.28 13.81 8.64
N VAL A 166 7.03 13.69 8.18
CA VAL A 166 6.39 12.37 7.94
C VAL A 166 7.08 11.58 6.83
N ASP A 167 7.74 12.27 5.88
CA ASP A 167 8.46 11.63 4.78
C ASP A 167 9.84 11.13 5.21
N ARG A 168 10.38 11.68 6.32
CA ARG A 168 11.70 11.40 6.89
C ARG A 168 11.61 10.69 8.25
N GLN A 169 10.60 9.86 8.46
CA GLN A 169 10.42 9.13 9.73
C GLN A 169 11.49 8.06 9.93
N THR A 170 12.01 7.48 8.85
CA THR A 170 12.92 6.34 8.88
C THR A 170 14.38 6.74 8.79
N PHE A 171 14.68 7.97 8.37
CA PHE A 171 16.04 8.47 8.18
C PHE A 171 16.17 9.95 8.49
N SER A 172 17.41 10.40 8.74
CA SER A 172 17.82 11.78 8.84
C SER A 172 18.99 12.04 7.90
N VAL A 173 18.91 13.10 7.12
CA VAL A 173 20.01 13.48 6.22
C VAL A 173 21.05 14.23 7.05
N HIS A 174 22.28 13.71 7.11
CA HIS A 174 23.41 14.38 7.75
C HIS A 174 23.92 15.53 6.87
N GLY A 175 24.07 15.26 5.57
CA GLY A 175 24.45 16.26 4.58
C GLY A 175 24.75 15.68 3.21
N TYR A 176 25.19 16.56 2.31
CA TYR A 176 25.44 16.26 0.91
C TYR A 176 26.89 16.56 0.57
N ILE A 177 27.63 15.57 0.06
CA ILE A 177 29.01 15.74 -0.39
C ILE A 177 28.99 16.10 -1.88
N ILE A 178 29.63 17.21 -2.23
CA ILE A 178 29.75 17.64 -3.62
C ILE A 178 30.71 16.69 -4.36
N MET A 179 30.30 16.25 -5.52
CA MET A 179 31.10 15.41 -6.42
C MET A 179 31.42 16.20 -7.70
N ASP A 180 32.56 15.91 -8.29
CA ASP A 180 32.93 16.49 -9.57
C ASP A 180 31.89 16.15 -10.65
N GLY A 181 31.42 17.18 -11.36
CA GLY A 181 30.37 17.03 -12.38
C GLY A 181 28.93 17.14 -11.86
N ASP A 182 28.72 17.38 -10.57
CA ASP A 182 27.40 17.69 -10.05
C ASP A 182 26.95 19.10 -10.52
N LEU A 183 25.70 19.21 -10.94
CA LEU A 183 25.09 20.50 -11.26
C LEU A 183 24.84 21.28 -9.97
N GLU A 184 25.30 22.52 -9.88
CA GLU A 184 25.26 23.34 -8.66
C GLU A 184 23.85 23.69 -8.18
N GLU A 185 22.82 23.42 -8.96
CA GLU A 185 21.43 23.77 -8.67
C GLU A 185 20.69 22.66 -7.92
N GLY A 186 20.23 22.94 -6.70
CA GLY A 186 19.21 22.11 -6.06
C GLY A 186 19.34 21.85 -4.58
N ILE A 187 20.52 21.97 -3.99
CA ILE A 187 20.79 21.74 -2.57
C ILE A 187 21.31 23.02 -1.90
N LYS A 188 20.73 23.35 -0.75
CA LYS A 188 21.14 24.52 0.01
C LYS A 188 22.60 24.41 0.46
N GLU A 189 23.36 25.50 0.36
CA GLU A 189 24.77 25.55 0.77
C GLU A 189 24.98 25.09 2.21
N GLU A 190 24.05 25.43 3.11
CA GLU A 190 24.11 25.07 4.54
C GLU A 190 24.14 23.55 4.80
N THR A 191 23.69 22.75 3.87
CA THR A 191 23.62 21.28 3.97
C THR A 191 24.74 20.59 3.19
N ARG A 192 25.58 21.36 2.50
CA ARG A 192 26.72 20.81 1.75
C ARG A 192 27.91 20.60 2.68
N ILE A 193 28.58 19.48 2.51
CA ILE A 193 29.72 19.07 3.30
C ILE A 193 30.93 18.97 2.39
N THR A 194 32.02 19.59 2.81
CA THR A 194 33.35 19.42 2.20
C THR A 194 34.12 18.41 3.05
N LEU A 195 34.62 17.34 2.44
CA LEU A 195 35.39 16.34 3.15
C LEU A 195 36.81 16.88 3.41
N GLU A 196 37.18 17.00 4.68
CA GLU A 196 38.56 17.30 5.10
C GLU A 196 39.37 16.04 5.37
N SER A 197 38.69 14.89 5.54
CA SER A 197 39.27 13.57 5.79
C SER A 197 38.74 12.55 4.77
N SER A 198 39.23 11.30 4.84
CA SER A 198 38.66 10.23 4.02
C SER A 198 37.19 9.99 4.34
N LEU A 199 36.39 9.63 3.32
CA LEU A 199 34.94 9.32 3.47
C LEU A 199 34.69 8.30 4.59
N VAL A 200 35.58 7.31 4.73
CA VAL A 200 35.49 6.26 5.75
C VAL A 200 35.59 6.83 7.16
N ASN A 201 36.60 7.69 7.41
CA ASN A 201 36.80 8.27 8.73
C ASN A 201 35.63 9.21 9.09
N TYR A 202 35.24 10.04 8.15
CA TYR A 202 34.10 10.94 8.30
C TYR A 202 32.80 10.17 8.65
N ALA A 203 32.51 9.10 7.93
CA ALA A 203 31.31 8.31 8.15
C ALA A 203 31.28 7.60 9.53
N LEU A 204 32.45 7.13 10.00
CA LEU A 204 32.58 6.53 11.34
C LEU A 204 32.45 7.55 12.47
N GLU A 205 33.10 8.71 12.34
CA GLU A 205 33.04 9.79 13.34
C GLU A 205 31.63 10.33 13.55
N HIS A 206 30.85 10.43 12.46
CA HIS A 206 29.49 10.95 12.51
C HIS A 206 28.40 9.86 12.64
N ASN A 207 28.78 8.61 12.90
CA ASN A 207 27.87 7.46 13.02
C ASN A 207 26.89 7.36 11.83
N ILE A 208 27.41 7.43 10.62
CA ILE A 208 26.60 7.28 9.39
C ILE A 208 26.24 5.82 9.20
N ASP A 209 24.94 5.54 9.11
CA ASP A 209 24.41 4.20 8.91
C ASP A 209 24.36 3.82 7.43
N GLU A 210 24.16 4.82 6.55
CA GLU A 210 23.96 4.58 5.12
C GLU A 210 24.53 5.72 4.27
N ILE A 211 25.22 5.37 3.20
CA ILE A 211 25.68 6.31 2.17
C ILE A 211 24.81 6.13 0.91
N VAL A 212 24.12 7.21 0.50
CA VAL A 212 23.27 7.23 -0.71
C VAL A 212 24.07 7.84 -1.85
N VAL A 213 24.34 7.03 -2.87
CA VAL A 213 25.06 7.48 -4.07
C VAL A 213 24.12 8.18 -5.03
N ALA A 214 24.22 9.51 -5.11
CA ALA A 214 23.34 10.39 -5.88
C ALA A 214 24.08 11.33 -6.83
N SER A 215 25.35 11.05 -7.17
CA SER A 215 26.13 11.84 -8.12
C SER A 215 25.48 11.87 -9.50
N ASP A 216 25.47 13.04 -10.14
CA ASP A 216 24.97 13.22 -11.50
C ASP A 216 25.92 12.58 -12.54
N GLU A 217 27.24 12.70 -12.36
CA GLU A 217 28.27 12.06 -13.16
C GLU A 217 28.90 10.87 -12.40
N ARG A 218 28.77 9.68 -12.98
CA ARG A 218 29.26 8.43 -12.33
C ARG A 218 30.55 7.90 -12.90
N ARG A 219 30.86 8.28 -14.14
CA ARG A 219 32.04 7.74 -14.82
C ARG A 219 33.30 8.37 -14.23
N ASN A 220 34.15 7.52 -13.66
CA ASN A 220 35.46 7.88 -13.09
C ASN A 220 35.46 8.77 -11.84
N ASN A 221 34.32 9.24 -11.33
CA ASN A 221 34.28 10.17 -10.21
C ASN A 221 33.85 9.53 -8.88
N LEU A 222 33.42 8.26 -8.88
CA LEU A 222 33.02 7.59 -7.64
C LEU A 222 34.26 7.06 -6.89
N PRO A 223 34.38 7.35 -5.57
CA PRO A 223 35.47 6.81 -4.74
C PRO A 223 35.16 5.35 -4.35
N VAL A 224 35.28 4.43 -5.35
CA VAL A 224 34.87 3.05 -5.21
C VAL A 224 35.59 2.33 -4.07
N ASP A 225 36.89 2.58 -3.89
CA ASP A 225 37.69 1.94 -2.84
C ASP A 225 37.23 2.39 -1.44
N GLU A 226 36.89 3.67 -1.26
CA GLU A 226 36.39 4.20 0.00
C GLU A 226 34.98 3.69 0.29
N LEU A 227 34.11 3.64 -0.72
CA LEU A 227 32.77 3.08 -0.60
C LEU A 227 32.82 1.59 -0.21
N PHE A 228 33.74 0.85 -0.81
CA PHE A 228 33.95 -0.55 -0.45
C PHE A 228 34.46 -0.69 0.98
N ALA A 229 35.40 0.17 1.40
CA ALA A 229 35.89 0.19 2.77
C ALA A 229 34.80 0.56 3.80
N CYS A 230 33.87 1.46 3.46
CA CYS A 230 32.68 1.76 4.26
C CYS A 230 31.77 0.53 4.39
N LYS A 231 31.52 -0.16 3.28
CA LYS A 231 30.67 -1.34 3.25
C LYS A 231 31.22 -2.49 4.11
N ILE A 232 32.53 -2.73 4.07
CA ILE A 232 33.18 -3.73 4.94
C ILE A 232 33.01 -3.39 6.43
N ARG A 233 32.95 -2.12 6.78
CA ARG A 233 32.72 -1.63 8.15
C ARG A 233 31.25 -1.60 8.57
N GLY A 234 30.36 -2.10 7.73
CA GLY A 234 28.92 -2.24 8.04
C GLY A 234 28.06 -1.04 7.65
N ILE A 235 28.61 -0.01 6.99
CA ILE A 235 27.84 1.11 6.45
C ILE A 235 27.14 0.64 5.18
N GLU A 236 25.81 0.84 5.10
CA GLU A 236 25.02 0.46 3.91
C GLU A 236 25.33 1.42 2.75
N ILE A 237 25.55 0.87 1.55
CA ILE A 237 25.73 1.67 0.34
C ILE A 237 24.53 1.44 -0.57
N THR A 238 23.79 2.50 -0.86
CA THR A 238 22.55 2.41 -1.63
C THR A 238 22.57 3.41 -2.78
N GLU A 239 22.08 3.01 -3.95
CA GLU A 239 21.89 3.92 -5.05
C GLU A 239 20.62 4.78 -4.85
N ILE A 240 20.65 6.03 -5.34
CA ILE A 240 19.53 6.98 -5.20
C ILE A 240 18.19 6.41 -5.70
N LEU A 241 18.18 5.64 -6.79
CA LEU A 241 16.96 5.03 -7.31
C LEU A 241 16.37 4.02 -6.33
N ASP A 242 17.20 3.13 -5.77
CA ASP A 242 16.78 2.14 -4.81
C ASP A 242 16.38 2.77 -3.48
N PHE A 243 17.09 3.83 -3.07
CA PHE A 243 16.75 4.63 -1.89
C PHE A 243 15.36 5.26 -2.01
N ILE A 244 15.08 5.98 -3.13
CA ILE A 244 13.77 6.60 -3.37
C ILE A 244 12.68 5.52 -3.43
N GLU A 245 12.93 4.43 -4.12
CA GLU A 245 12.00 3.31 -4.25
C GLU A 245 11.66 2.71 -2.88
N ARG A 246 12.67 2.49 -2.05
CA ARG A 246 12.50 1.94 -0.71
C ARG A 246 11.72 2.89 0.20
N GLU A 247 12.05 4.18 0.22
CA GLU A 247 11.46 5.13 1.15
C GLU A 247 10.08 5.63 0.71
N THR A 248 9.81 5.74 -0.60
CA THR A 248 8.57 6.35 -1.11
C THR A 248 7.55 5.35 -1.65
N GLY A 249 8.00 4.15 -2.05
CA GLY A 249 7.17 3.20 -2.79
C GLY A 249 6.83 3.70 -4.21
N GLN A 250 7.76 4.43 -4.84
CA GLN A 250 7.70 4.95 -6.21
C GLN A 250 8.98 4.59 -6.95
N ILE A 251 8.89 4.46 -8.27
CA ILE A 251 10.07 4.44 -9.13
C ILE A 251 10.27 5.85 -9.69
N ALA A 252 11.47 6.39 -9.54
CA ALA A 252 11.81 7.74 -10.01
C ALA A 252 12.02 7.72 -11.54
N VAL A 253 10.94 7.67 -12.32
CA VAL A 253 10.94 7.52 -13.78
C VAL A 253 11.88 8.51 -14.48
N ASN A 254 11.96 9.73 -13.97
CA ASN A 254 12.80 10.79 -14.54
C ASN A 254 14.31 10.52 -14.40
N LEU A 255 14.72 9.60 -13.49
CA LEU A 255 16.11 9.25 -13.25
C LEU A 255 16.51 7.90 -13.82
N ILE A 256 15.55 7.17 -14.39
CA ILE A 256 15.81 5.84 -14.92
C ILE A 256 16.76 5.96 -16.13
N TYR A 257 17.76 5.12 -16.13
CA TYR A 257 18.61 4.87 -17.27
C TYR A 257 18.39 3.44 -17.81
N PRO A 258 18.56 3.20 -19.11
CA PRO A 258 18.18 1.92 -19.74
C PRO A 258 18.79 0.68 -19.08
N SER A 259 20.04 0.75 -18.64
CA SER A 259 20.70 -0.37 -17.96
C SER A 259 20.05 -0.69 -16.61
N TRP A 260 19.52 0.28 -15.89
CA TRP A 260 18.80 0.02 -14.61
C TRP A 260 17.54 -0.84 -14.84
N VAL A 261 16.76 -0.55 -15.90
CA VAL A 261 15.56 -1.35 -16.20
C VAL A 261 15.92 -2.79 -16.52
N ILE A 262 17.01 -2.99 -17.29
CA ILE A 262 17.46 -4.32 -17.71
C ILE A 262 17.97 -5.15 -16.52
N TYR A 263 18.74 -4.54 -15.62
CA TYR A 263 19.37 -5.24 -14.49
C TYR A 263 18.52 -5.24 -13.22
N SER A 264 17.47 -4.41 -13.15
CA SER A 264 16.60 -4.41 -11.97
C SER A 264 15.73 -5.65 -11.92
N ASN A 265 15.71 -6.31 -10.76
CA ASN A 265 14.89 -7.48 -10.52
C ASN A 265 13.42 -7.07 -10.32
N GLY A 266 12.48 -7.90 -10.81
CA GLY A 266 11.05 -7.75 -10.48
C GLY A 266 10.11 -7.42 -11.64
N PHE A 267 10.60 -6.93 -12.78
CA PHE A 267 9.79 -6.67 -13.97
C PHE A 267 9.43 -7.92 -14.79
N SER A 268 9.73 -9.12 -14.30
CA SER A 268 9.42 -10.37 -15.00
C SER A 268 7.92 -10.70 -14.91
N SER A 269 7.25 -10.75 -16.06
CA SER A 269 5.82 -11.09 -16.20
C SER A 269 5.56 -12.60 -16.23
N VAL A 270 6.57 -13.42 -16.52
CA VAL A 270 6.39 -14.87 -16.82
C VAL A 270 6.54 -15.70 -15.54
N ASN A 271 5.45 -15.84 -14.79
CA ASN A 271 5.36 -16.86 -13.74
C ASN A 271 3.97 -17.52 -13.81
N HIS A 272 3.89 -18.65 -14.50
CA HIS A 272 2.63 -19.38 -14.71
C HIS A 272 1.93 -19.74 -13.39
N LEU A 273 2.67 -20.22 -12.39
CA LEU A 273 2.12 -20.53 -11.08
C LEU A 273 1.45 -19.32 -10.44
N ARG A 274 2.11 -18.18 -10.50
CA ARG A 274 1.58 -16.94 -9.98
C ARG A 274 0.30 -16.51 -10.72
N ASN A 275 0.29 -16.56 -12.05
CA ASN A 275 -0.87 -16.19 -12.83
C ASN A 275 -2.08 -17.06 -12.51
N THR A 276 -1.86 -18.35 -12.25
CA THR A 276 -2.92 -19.29 -11.81
C THR A 276 -3.44 -18.95 -10.41
N LEU A 277 -2.53 -18.69 -9.46
CA LEU A 277 -2.91 -18.30 -8.10
C LEU A 277 -3.63 -16.94 -8.08
N ASP A 278 -3.19 -15.99 -8.87
CA ASP A 278 -3.85 -14.69 -9.04
C ASP A 278 -5.26 -14.88 -9.63
N TRP A 279 -5.44 -15.77 -10.60
CA TRP A 279 -6.75 -16.06 -11.17
C TRP A 279 -7.69 -16.68 -10.13
N ILE A 280 -7.24 -17.69 -9.38
CA ILE A 280 -8.03 -18.34 -8.32
C ILE A 280 -8.41 -17.31 -7.25
N PHE A 281 -7.46 -16.50 -6.81
CA PHE A 281 -7.70 -15.44 -5.82
C PHE A 281 -8.76 -14.44 -6.33
N ASN A 282 -8.61 -13.95 -7.56
CA ASN A 282 -9.56 -13.00 -8.15
C ASN A 282 -10.94 -13.63 -8.30
N ALA A 283 -11.04 -14.89 -8.74
CA ALA A 283 -12.31 -15.59 -8.86
C ALA A 283 -13.01 -15.77 -7.51
N LEU A 284 -12.27 -16.19 -6.47
CA LEU A 284 -12.80 -16.35 -5.11
C LEU A 284 -13.28 -14.99 -4.55
N MET A 285 -12.46 -13.95 -4.65
CA MET A 285 -12.83 -12.61 -4.19
C MET A 285 -14.03 -12.05 -4.95
N ALA A 286 -14.12 -12.28 -6.25
CA ALA A 286 -15.27 -11.88 -7.06
C ALA A 286 -16.55 -12.59 -6.61
N PHE A 287 -16.48 -13.89 -6.34
CA PHE A 287 -17.60 -14.66 -5.83
C PHE A 287 -18.08 -14.15 -4.46
N VAL A 288 -17.14 -13.95 -3.52
CA VAL A 288 -17.44 -13.40 -2.19
C VAL A 288 -18.10 -12.03 -2.30
N LEU A 289 -17.49 -11.10 -3.06
CA LEU A 289 -18.05 -9.75 -3.22
C LEU A 289 -19.42 -9.79 -3.89
N LEU A 290 -19.63 -10.59 -4.92
CA LEU A 290 -20.91 -10.71 -5.59
C LEU A 290 -22.00 -11.20 -4.63
N THR A 291 -21.67 -12.19 -3.77
CA THR A 291 -22.60 -12.73 -2.76
C THR A 291 -23.10 -11.65 -1.80
N PHE A 292 -22.23 -10.69 -1.40
CA PHE A 292 -22.62 -9.63 -0.48
C PHE A 292 -23.17 -8.38 -1.19
N THR A 293 -22.77 -8.11 -2.44
CA THR A 293 -23.11 -6.84 -3.11
C THR A 293 -24.29 -6.96 -4.09
N TRP A 294 -24.75 -8.16 -4.45
CA TRP A 294 -25.87 -8.31 -5.38
C TRP A 294 -27.17 -7.58 -4.96
N PRO A 295 -27.55 -7.50 -3.64
CA PRO A 295 -28.76 -6.73 -3.28
C PRO A 295 -28.55 -5.23 -3.52
N ILE A 296 -27.33 -4.71 -3.25
CA ILE A 296 -26.96 -3.32 -3.52
C ILE A 296 -27.00 -3.06 -5.02
N MET A 297 -26.49 -4.00 -5.83
CA MET A 297 -26.52 -3.89 -7.30
C MET A 297 -27.96 -3.87 -7.84
N LEU A 298 -28.84 -4.70 -7.30
CA LEU A 298 -30.26 -4.71 -7.67
C LEU A 298 -30.95 -3.38 -7.30
N LEU A 299 -30.75 -2.93 -6.07
CA LEU A 299 -31.27 -1.64 -5.62
C LEU A 299 -30.77 -0.48 -6.50
N THR A 300 -29.48 -0.47 -6.81
CA THR A 300 -28.89 0.53 -7.70
C THR A 300 -29.53 0.53 -9.09
N ALA A 301 -29.76 -0.67 -9.67
CA ALA A 301 -30.43 -0.79 -10.95
C ALA A 301 -31.87 -0.20 -10.91
N ILE A 302 -32.60 -0.44 -9.83
CA ILE A 302 -33.93 0.13 -9.63
C ILE A 302 -33.86 1.66 -9.50
N LEU A 303 -32.93 2.17 -8.69
CA LEU A 303 -32.77 3.62 -8.48
C LEU A 303 -32.42 4.36 -9.78
N ILE A 304 -31.55 3.80 -10.62
CA ILE A 304 -31.22 4.39 -11.93
C ILE A 304 -32.46 4.45 -12.82
N LYS A 305 -33.30 3.38 -12.82
CA LYS A 305 -34.54 3.36 -13.58
C LYS A 305 -35.57 4.38 -13.08
N LEU A 306 -35.60 4.66 -11.79
CA LEU A 306 -36.47 5.67 -11.18
C LEU A 306 -35.97 7.10 -11.48
N ASP A 307 -34.67 7.34 -11.55
CA ASP A 307 -34.08 8.68 -11.77
C ASP A 307 -34.12 9.09 -13.25
N GLU A 308 -33.73 8.17 -14.17
CA GLU A 308 -33.61 8.44 -15.61
C GLU A 308 -34.75 7.85 -16.46
N GLY A 309 -35.67 7.13 -15.86
CA GLY A 309 -36.82 6.49 -16.53
C GLY A 309 -36.55 5.05 -16.95
N ILE A 310 -37.66 4.28 -17.17
CA ILE A 310 -37.63 2.84 -17.41
C ILE A 310 -36.85 2.46 -18.67
N LYS A 311 -36.80 3.34 -19.69
CA LYS A 311 -36.05 3.10 -20.93
C LYS A 311 -34.55 3.37 -20.84
N ALA A 312 -34.08 4.06 -19.78
CA ALA A 312 -32.64 4.35 -19.63
C ALA A 312 -31.84 3.07 -19.39
N PRO A 313 -30.69 2.88 -20.05
CA PRO A 313 -29.82 1.73 -19.81
C PRO A 313 -29.17 1.81 -18.43
N ILE A 314 -29.18 0.69 -17.70
CA ILE A 314 -28.62 0.57 -16.35
C ILE A 314 -27.09 0.60 -16.40
N PHE A 315 -26.52 -0.07 -17.39
CA PHE A 315 -25.08 -0.21 -17.55
C PHE A 315 -24.53 0.79 -18.59
N TYR A 316 -23.30 1.20 -18.35
CA TYR A 316 -22.48 1.96 -19.27
C TYR A 316 -21.23 1.16 -19.60
N LEU A 317 -20.97 0.97 -20.88
CA LEU A 317 -19.79 0.29 -21.41
C LEU A 317 -18.78 1.34 -21.87
N GLN A 318 -17.52 1.16 -21.50
CA GLN A 318 -16.45 2.07 -21.93
C GLN A 318 -15.21 1.28 -22.29
N GLU A 319 -14.67 1.56 -23.48
CA GLU A 319 -13.44 0.95 -23.94
C GLU A 319 -12.23 1.44 -23.13
N ARG A 320 -11.37 0.51 -22.76
CA ARG A 320 -10.15 0.73 -21.99
C ARG A 320 -9.02 -0.14 -22.52
N VAL A 321 -7.77 0.29 -22.25
CA VAL A 321 -6.58 -0.47 -22.58
C VAL A 321 -6.28 -1.46 -21.48
N GLY A 322 -6.14 -2.73 -21.85
CA GLY A 322 -5.87 -3.87 -20.96
C GLY A 322 -4.41 -4.33 -20.98
N VAL A 323 -4.22 -5.60 -20.65
CA VAL A 323 -2.91 -6.24 -20.71
C VAL A 323 -2.40 -6.30 -22.17
N ASP A 324 -1.10 -6.17 -22.33
CA ASP A 324 -0.41 -6.14 -23.64
C ASP A 324 -0.95 -5.08 -24.61
N GLY A 325 -1.65 -4.06 -24.09
CA GLY A 325 -2.25 -3.00 -24.90
C GLY A 325 -3.58 -3.36 -25.54
N GLU A 326 -4.12 -4.54 -25.33
CA GLU A 326 -5.36 -5.01 -25.93
C GLU A 326 -6.58 -4.27 -25.37
N PRO A 327 -7.49 -3.75 -26.22
CA PRO A 327 -8.67 -3.04 -25.76
C PRO A 327 -9.72 -4.00 -25.18
N PHE A 328 -10.42 -3.57 -24.13
CA PHE A 328 -11.57 -4.25 -23.58
C PHE A 328 -12.62 -3.28 -23.03
N ASN A 329 -13.86 -3.74 -22.89
CA ASN A 329 -14.94 -2.90 -22.37
C ASN A 329 -15.12 -3.12 -20.88
N ILE A 330 -14.94 -2.05 -20.07
CA ILE A 330 -15.35 -2.05 -18.67
C ILE A 330 -16.86 -1.81 -18.56
N ILE A 331 -17.49 -2.48 -17.56
CA ILE A 331 -18.92 -2.35 -17.29
C ILE A 331 -19.09 -1.54 -16.01
N LYS A 332 -19.88 -0.47 -16.07
CA LYS A 332 -20.23 0.37 -14.90
C LYS A 332 -21.72 0.58 -14.81
N PHE A 333 -22.22 0.88 -13.62
CA PHE A 333 -23.52 1.50 -13.52
C PHE A 333 -23.49 2.91 -14.10
N ARG A 334 -24.57 3.27 -14.79
CA ARG A 334 -24.72 4.62 -15.30
C ARG A 334 -24.81 5.62 -14.16
N SER A 335 -23.89 6.56 -14.12
CA SER A 335 -23.83 7.65 -13.13
C SER A 335 -23.86 9.03 -13.77
N MET A 336 -23.89 9.09 -15.11
CA MET A 336 -23.95 10.31 -15.90
C MET A 336 -25.15 10.27 -16.85
N ARG A 337 -25.61 11.46 -17.27
CA ARG A 337 -26.72 11.64 -18.23
C ARG A 337 -26.40 10.97 -19.56
N LEU A 338 -27.45 10.67 -20.35
CA LEU A 338 -27.33 10.00 -21.64
C LEU A 338 -26.48 10.77 -22.67
N ASP A 339 -26.47 12.09 -22.58
CA ASP A 339 -25.78 13.02 -23.47
C ASP A 339 -24.39 13.44 -22.97
N ALA A 340 -23.89 12.78 -21.88
CA ALA A 340 -22.64 13.17 -21.21
C ALA A 340 -21.40 13.16 -22.11
N GLU A 341 -21.38 12.35 -23.18
CA GLU A 341 -20.25 12.24 -24.14
C GLU A 341 -20.58 12.84 -25.53
N LYS A 342 -21.63 13.66 -25.63
CA LYS A 342 -22.01 14.30 -26.90
C LYS A 342 -20.88 15.13 -27.55
N PHE A 343 -19.97 15.65 -26.74
CA PHE A 343 -18.82 16.46 -27.19
C PHE A 343 -17.49 15.67 -27.14
N GLY A 344 -17.55 14.36 -27.17
CA GLY A 344 -16.37 13.48 -27.16
C GLY A 344 -15.88 13.12 -25.75
N ALA A 345 -14.73 12.42 -25.71
CA ALA A 345 -14.10 11.94 -24.50
C ALA A 345 -13.54 13.09 -23.66
N GLN A 346 -14.07 13.28 -22.46
CA GLN A 346 -13.59 14.29 -21.51
C GLN A 346 -13.25 13.64 -20.17
N MET A 347 -12.18 14.11 -19.55
CA MET A 347 -11.87 13.71 -18.18
C MET A 347 -12.92 14.30 -17.22
N ALA A 348 -13.31 13.53 -16.19
CA ALA A 348 -14.26 13.99 -15.18
C ALA A 348 -13.60 15.04 -14.28
N SER A 349 -14.33 16.15 -14.04
CA SER A 349 -13.96 17.20 -13.08
C SER A 349 -14.62 16.99 -11.71
N GLU A 350 -14.17 17.74 -10.70
CA GLU A 350 -14.63 17.57 -9.31
C GLU A 350 -16.12 17.88 -9.12
N ASN A 351 -16.69 18.83 -9.90
CA ASN A 351 -18.12 19.18 -9.91
C ASN A 351 -18.69 19.05 -11.34
N ASP A 352 -18.59 17.85 -11.91
CA ASP A 352 -18.98 17.58 -13.28
C ASP A 352 -20.52 17.67 -13.43
N PRO A 353 -21.08 18.64 -14.21
CA PRO A 353 -22.53 18.83 -14.36
C PRO A 353 -23.23 17.69 -15.08
N ARG A 354 -22.48 16.78 -15.69
CA ARG A 354 -23.00 15.59 -16.39
C ARG A 354 -23.42 14.49 -15.44
N ILE A 355 -23.03 14.57 -14.16
CA ILE A 355 -23.34 13.54 -13.15
C ILE A 355 -24.79 13.70 -12.67
N THR A 356 -25.54 12.59 -12.60
CA THR A 356 -26.90 12.57 -12.06
C THR A 356 -26.90 12.69 -10.52
N LYS A 357 -28.06 13.00 -9.92
CA LYS A 357 -28.17 13.08 -8.45
C LYS A 357 -27.80 11.76 -7.78
N ILE A 358 -28.33 10.66 -8.29
CA ILE A 358 -28.00 9.30 -7.82
C ILE A 358 -26.57 8.97 -8.19
N GLY A 359 -26.09 9.35 -9.38
CA GLY A 359 -24.73 9.17 -9.83
C GLY A 359 -23.68 9.74 -8.88
N ASN A 360 -23.95 10.86 -8.23
CA ASN A 360 -23.08 11.43 -7.20
C ASN A 360 -22.87 10.48 -6.01
N ILE A 361 -23.94 9.85 -5.54
CA ILE A 361 -23.90 8.89 -4.43
C ILE A 361 -23.14 7.63 -4.89
N LEU A 362 -23.46 7.12 -6.07
CA LEU A 362 -22.81 5.93 -6.62
C LEU A 362 -21.30 6.11 -6.75
N ARG A 363 -20.85 7.25 -7.26
CA ARG A 363 -19.42 7.57 -7.43
C ARG A 363 -18.71 7.81 -6.11
N LYS A 364 -19.37 8.48 -5.15
CA LYS A 364 -18.80 8.71 -3.80
C LYS A 364 -18.44 7.41 -3.08
N TYR A 365 -19.30 6.39 -3.20
CA TYR A 365 -19.12 5.08 -2.56
C TYR A 365 -18.61 4.01 -3.52
N ARG A 366 -18.24 4.38 -4.76
CA ARG A 366 -17.76 3.49 -5.83
C ARG A 366 -18.70 2.33 -6.16
N ILE A 367 -19.99 2.51 -5.92
CA ILE A 367 -21.03 1.54 -6.25
C ILE A 367 -21.17 1.42 -7.78
N ASP A 368 -20.89 2.50 -8.51
CA ASP A 368 -20.88 2.51 -9.97
C ASP A 368 -19.84 1.55 -10.58
N GLU A 369 -18.80 1.18 -9.86
CA GLU A 369 -17.76 0.27 -10.31
C GLU A 369 -18.04 -1.22 -9.99
N LEU A 370 -19.08 -1.54 -9.18
CA LEU A 370 -19.41 -2.93 -8.83
C LEU A 370 -19.63 -3.86 -10.03
N PRO A 371 -20.25 -3.46 -11.15
CA PRO A 371 -20.41 -4.35 -12.31
C PRO A 371 -19.08 -4.82 -12.93
N GLN A 372 -17.96 -4.13 -12.65
CA GLN A 372 -16.63 -4.56 -13.11
C GLN A 372 -16.19 -5.91 -12.49
N ILE A 373 -16.87 -6.40 -11.43
CA ILE A 373 -16.68 -7.76 -10.93
C ILE A 373 -16.85 -8.79 -12.09
N TYR A 374 -17.75 -8.52 -13.02
CA TYR A 374 -17.90 -9.33 -14.22
C TYR A 374 -16.64 -9.32 -15.11
N ASN A 375 -16.00 -8.16 -15.28
CA ASN A 375 -14.73 -8.07 -16.02
C ASN A 375 -13.62 -8.86 -15.34
N VAL A 376 -13.60 -8.89 -13.99
CA VAL A 376 -12.64 -9.69 -13.20
C VAL A 376 -12.89 -11.19 -13.44
N LEU A 377 -14.15 -11.65 -13.36
CA LEU A 377 -14.52 -13.04 -13.61
C LEU A 377 -14.18 -13.48 -15.04
N ARG A 378 -14.35 -12.58 -16.00
CA ARG A 378 -14.00 -12.82 -17.41
C ARG A 378 -12.48 -12.86 -17.65
N GLY A 379 -11.68 -12.37 -16.69
CA GLY A 379 -10.22 -12.36 -16.77
C GLY A 379 -9.62 -11.17 -17.51
N ASN A 380 -10.42 -10.19 -17.93
CA ASN A 380 -9.95 -8.96 -18.59
C ASN A 380 -9.16 -8.06 -17.62
N MET A 381 -9.48 -8.12 -16.33
CA MET A 381 -8.82 -7.35 -15.28
C MET A 381 -8.73 -8.14 -13.98
N GLY A 382 -7.94 -7.64 -13.02
CA GLY A 382 -7.88 -8.14 -11.65
C GLY A 382 -8.53 -7.16 -10.66
N PHE A 383 -8.61 -7.55 -9.40
CA PHE A 383 -8.97 -6.59 -8.34
C PHE A 383 -7.87 -5.56 -8.15
N VAL A 384 -6.62 -5.98 -8.21
CA VAL A 384 -5.45 -5.10 -8.00
C VAL A 384 -4.62 -5.01 -9.28
N GLY A 385 -4.27 -3.77 -9.65
CA GLY A 385 -3.45 -3.48 -10.81
C GLY A 385 -3.49 -1.99 -11.17
N PRO A 386 -2.73 -1.57 -12.19
CA PRO A 386 -2.84 -0.23 -12.76
C PRO A 386 -4.27 0.05 -13.24
N ARG A 387 -4.77 1.28 -13.01
CA ARG A 387 -6.10 1.66 -13.48
C ARG A 387 -6.12 1.69 -15.01
N PRO A 388 -7.06 1.01 -15.68
CA PRO A 388 -7.13 1.03 -17.15
C PRO A 388 -7.57 2.41 -17.66
N GLU A 389 -6.82 2.97 -18.59
CA GLU A 389 -7.10 4.27 -19.21
C GLU A 389 -7.75 4.12 -20.58
N ARG A 390 -8.34 5.20 -21.09
CA ARG A 390 -8.99 5.22 -22.42
C ARG A 390 -7.94 5.20 -23.52
N PRO A 391 -8.19 4.49 -24.64
CA PRO A 391 -7.25 4.41 -25.76
C PRO A 391 -6.82 5.79 -26.29
N GLU A 392 -7.76 6.74 -26.34
CA GLU A 392 -7.51 8.10 -26.84
C GLU A 392 -6.44 8.86 -26.01
N PHE A 393 -6.40 8.61 -24.68
CA PHE A 393 -5.41 9.23 -23.81
C PHE A 393 -4.09 8.45 -23.82
N VAL A 394 -4.16 7.12 -23.88
CA VAL A 394 -2.98 6.24 -23.83
C VAL A 394 -2.01 6.54 -24.96
N GLN A 395 -2.51 6.77 -26.19
CA GLN A 395 -1.67 7.05 -27.35
C GLN A 395 -0.81 8.31 -27.16
N SER A 396 -1.38 9.38 -26.61
CA SER A 396 -0.63 10.60 -26.34
C SER A 396 0.34 10.42 -25.17
N LEU A 397 -0.07 9.69 -24.12
CA LEU A 397 0.76 9.46 -22.94
C LEU A 397 1.96 8.56 -23.24
N ILE A 398 1.83 7.56 -24.09
CA ILE A 398 2.95 6.73 -24.55
C ILE A 398 3.98 7.58 -25.31
N LYS A 399 3.53 8.55 -26.11
CA LYS A 399 4.41 9.41 -26.88
C LYS A 399 5.20 10.39 -26.00
N ASN A 400 4.56 10.90 -24.94
CA ASN A 400 5.09 12.01 -24.14
C ASN A 400 5.79 11.55 -22.85
N ILE A 401 5.42 10.38 -22.30
CA ILE A 401 5.93 9.88 -21.03
C ILE A 401 6.78 8.63 -21.25
N PRO A 402 8.08 8.66 -20.94
CA PRO A 402 8.95 7.49 -21.02
C PRO A 402 8.39 6.33 -20.19
N TYR A 403 8.53 5.12 -20.73
CA TYR A 403 8.11 3.88 -20.04
C TYR A 403 6.61 3.78 -19.72
N TYR A 404 5.76 4.66 -20.28
CA TYR A 404 4.31 4.62 -19.99
C TYR A 404 3.67 3.30 -20.43
N ASN A 405 4.14 2.72 -21.52
CA ASN A 405 3.61 1.47 -22.05
C ASN A 405 3.82 0.27 -21.10
N GLU A 406 4.87 0.31 -20.26
CA GLU A 406 5.22 -0.80 -19.36
C GLU A 406 4.13 -1.10 -18.32
N ARG A 407 3.22 -0.16 -18.08
CA ARG A 407 2.07 -0.37 -17.21
C ARG A 407 1.07 -1.40 -17.73
N HIS A 408 1.10 -1.69 -19.03
CA HIS A 408 0.23 -2.68 -19.68
C HIS A 408 0.78 -4.10 -19.63
N ASN A 409 1.99 -4.33 -19.12
CA ASN A 409 2.58 -5.66 -18.95
C ASN A 409 1.91 -6.50 -17.84
N VAL A 410 0.97 -5.93 -17.11
CA VAL A 410 0.16 -6.62 -16.10
C VAL A 410 -1.31 -6.32 -16.31
N LYS A 411 -2.18 -7.21 -15.81
CA LYS A 411 -3.63 -6.98 -15.87
C LYS A 411 -4.00 -5.69 -15.15
N PRO A 412 -4.85 -4.86 -15.75
CA PRO A 412 -5.38 -3.68 -15.07
C PRO A 412 -6.22 -4.09 -13.87
N GLY A 413 -6.35 -3.19 -12.88
CA GLY A 413 -7.06 -3.45 -11.65
C GLY A 413 -8.26 -2.54 -11.41
N LEU A 414 -9.22 -3.05 -10.63
CA LEU A 414 -10.32 -2.25 -10.08
C LEU A 414 -9.75 -1.20 -9.11
N THR A 415 -8.77 -1.58 -8.32
CA THR A 415 -7.96 -0.72 -7.46
C THR A 415 -6.47 -0.92 -7.74
N GLY A 416 -5.61 0.01 -7.28
CA GLY A 416 -4.18 -0.09 -7.50
C GLY A 416 -3.37 0.80 -6.57
N TRP A 417 -2.07 0.55 -6.51
CA TRP A 417 -1.14 1.29 -5.68
C TRP A 417 -1.14 2.79 -6.00
N ALA A 418 -1.15 3.16 -7.29
CA ALA A 418 -1.27 4.55 -7.73
C ALA A 418 -2.57 5.20 -7.25
N GLN A 419 -3.71 4.51 -7.33
CA GLN A 419 -4.99 5.05 -6.89
C GLN A 419 -5.04 5.36 -5.39
N LEU A 420 -4.32 4.58 -4.57
CA LEU A 420 -4.24 4.79 -3.12
C LEU A 420 -3.28 5.91 -2.73
N LYS A 421 -2.20 6.09 -3.50
CA LYS A 421 -1.13 7.04 -3.19
C LYS A 421 -1.30 8.40 -3.86
N TYR A 422 -1.89 8.40 -5.05
CA TYR A 422 -2.13 9.58 -5.87
C TYR A 422 -3.53 9.51 -6.50
N PRO A 423 -4.60 9.71 -5.72
CA PRO A 423 -5.99 9.45 -6.16
C PRO A 423 -6.50 10.46 -7.20
N TYR A 424 -5.97 11.68 -7.23
CA TYR A 424 -6.44 12.78 -8.09
C TYR A 424 -5.41 13.16 -9.15
N GLY A 425 -5.90 13.83 -10.20
CA GLY A 425 -5.12 14.42 -11.26
C GLY A 425 -5.56 13.93 -12.63
N ALA A 426 -5.67 14.88 -13.55
CA ALA A 426 -6.13 14.69 -14.92
C ALA A 426 -5.11 15.19 -15.96
N THR A 427 -3.99 15.75 -15.50
CA THR A 427 -2.93 16.28 -16.35
C THR A 427 -1.93 15.19 -16.74
N GLU A 428 -1.11 15.50 -17.74
CA GLU A 428 0.01 14.63 -18.13
C GLU A 428 1.04 14.48 -16.99
N ALA A 429 1.30 15.55 -16.25
CA ALA A 429 2.15 15.50 -15.07
C ALA A 429 1.58 14.56 -13.98
N ASP A 430 0.26 14.57 -13.78
CA ASP A 430 -0.40 13.63 -12.87
C ASP A 430 -0.29 12.18 -13.36
N SER A 431 -0.35 11.99 -14.68
CA SER A 431 -0.20 10.66 -15.29
C SER A 431 1.22 10.13 -15.10
N LEU A 432 2.24 10.98 -15.18
CA LEU A 432 3.62 10.64 -14.85
C LEU A 432 3.77 10.28 -13.37
N GLU A 433 3.15 11.05 -12.45
CA GLU A 433 3.19 10.71 -11.01
C GLU A 433 2.50 9.37 -10.72
N LYS A 434 1.36 9.08 -11.34
CA LYS A 434 0.69 7.77 -11.23
C LYS A 434 1.55 6.64 -11.78
N LEU A 435 2.21 6.86 -12.91
CA LEU A 435 3.10 5.86 -13.52
C LEU A 435 4.21 5.41 -12.56
N LYS A 436 4.78 6.32 -11.77
CA LYS A 436 5.83 6.00 -10.79
C LYS A 436 5.36 4.96 -9.76
N TYR A 437 4.09 5.06 -9.33
CA TYR A 437 3.48 4.08 -8.44
C TYR A 437 3.06 2.80 -9.17
N ASP A 438 2.57 2.90 -10.41
CA ASP A 438 2.21 1.73 -11.21
C ASP A 438 3.44 0.85 -11.49
N LEU A 439 4.58 1.46 -11.88
CA LEU A 439 5.83 0.74 -12.09
C LEU A 439 6.37 0.12 -10.79
N TYR A 440 6.25 0.82 -9.66
CA TYR A 440 6.58 0.24 -8.35
C TYR A 440 5.74 -1.01 -8.07
N TYR A 441 4.43 -0.94 -8.29
CA TYR A 441 3.54 -2.07 -8.14
C TYR A 441 3.97 -3.24 -9.04
N ILE A 442 4.23 -3.00 -10.31
CA ILE A 442 4.64 -4.01 -11.28
C ILE A 442 5.93 -4.71 -10.83
N LYS A 443 6.93 -3.94 -10.40
CA LYS A 443 8.22 -4.45 -9.92
C LYS A 443 8.09 -5.27 -8.64
N HIS A 444 7.27 -4.82 -7.68
CA HIS A 444 7.10 -5.45 -6.36
C HIS A 444 5.82 -6.25 -6.21
N ARG A 445 5.12 -6.54 -7.30
CA ARG A 445 3.88 -7.28 -7.29
C ARG A 445 4.02 -8.57 -6.47
N SER A 446 3.21 -8.70 -5.41
CA SER A 446 3.17 -9.85 -4.51
C SER A 446 1.76 -9.98 -3.91
N PHE A 447 1.41 -11.21 -3.50
CA PHE A 447 0.12 -11.46 -2.84
C PHE A 447 -0.10 -10.56 -1.62
N LEU A 448 0.96 -10.32 -0.82
CA LEU A 448 0.89 -9.43 0.34
C LEU A 448 0.64 -7.97 -0.06
N LEU A 449 1.25 -7.50 -1.15
CA LEU A 449 1.01 -6.14 -1.65
C LEU A 449 -0.41 -6.01 -2.19
N ASP A 450 -0.92 -7.03 -2.90
CA ASP A 450 -2.29 -7.05 -3.40
C ASP A 450 -3.30 -7.02 -2.25
N LEU A 451 -3.11 -7.85 -1.23
CA LEU A 451 -3.95 -7.86 -0.03
C LEU A 451 -3.94 -6.51 0.70
N LEU A 452 -2.77 -5.92 0.86
CA LEU A 452 -2.60 -4.60 1.46
C LEU A 452 -3.35 -3.51 0.67
N ILE A 453 -3.29 -3.53 -0.67
CA ILE A 453 -4.01 -2.59 -1.53
C ILE A 453 -5.52 -2.78 -1.37
N LEU A 454 -6.02 -4.02 -1.37
CA LEU A 454 -7.45 -4.32 -1.21
C LEU A 454 -7.98 -3.80 0.12
N VAL A 455 -7.30 -4.11 1.21
CA VAL A 455 -7.71 -3.65 2.54
C VAL A 455 -7.73 -2.12 2.63
N ARG A 456 -6.71 -1.47 2.06
CA ARG A 456 -6.69 0.00 1.99
C ARG A 456 -7.82 0.56 1.14
N THR A 457 -8.17 -0.12 0.07
CA THR A 457 -9.32 0.28 -0.75
C THR A 457 -10.62 0.22 0.05
N VAL A 458 -10.83 -0.85 0.83
CA VAL A 458 -11.99 -0.98 1.72
C VAL A 458 -12.03 0.18 2.72
N GLU A 459 -10.89 0.52 3.34
CA GLU A 459 -10.78 1.66 4.25
C GLU A 459 -11.20 2.98 3.55
N VAL A 460 -10.71 3.22 2.34
CA VAL A 460 -11.02 4.43 1.56
C VAL A 460 -12.51 4.50 1.20
N VAL A 461 -13.10 3.37 0.81
CA VAL A 461 -14.52 3.28 0.44
C VAL A 461 -15.43 3.48 1.65
N LEU A 462 -15.18 2.78 2.76
CA LEU A 462 -16.01 2.86 3.97
C LEU A 462 -16.00 4.26 4.60
N PHE A 463 -14.87 4.96 4.54
CA PHE A 463 -14.77 6.31 5.11
C PHE A 463 -15.05 7.43 4.11
N GLY A 464 -15.57 7.11 2.93
CA GLY A 464 -16.01 8.09 1.93
C GLY A 464 -14.87 8.97 1.37
N LYS A 465 -13.62 8.51 1.41
CA LYS A 465 -12.46 9.20 0.84
C LYS A 465 -12.19 8.78 -0.61
N GLY A 466 -13.18 8.25 -1.29
CA GLY A 466 -13.08 7.74 -2.66
C GLY A 466 -12.97 8.81 -3.76
N ARG A 467 -12.94 10.08 -3.39
CA ARG A 467 -12.70 11.23 -4.26
C ARG A 467 -11.42 11.94 -3.90
#